data_e49314c40979d3f7ee4e92c6d190e148
#
_entry.id   e49314c40979d3f7ee4e92c6d190e148
#
_cell.length_a   1.000
_cell.length_b   1.000
_cell.length_c   1.000
_cell.angle_alpha   90.00
_cell.angle_beta   90.00
_cell.angle_gamma   90.00
#
_symmetry.space_group_name_H-M   'P 1'
#
loop_
_entity.id
_entity.type
_entity.pdbx_description
1 polymer ?
#
loop_
_entity_poly.entity_id
_entity_poly.type
_entity_poly.pdbx_seq_one_letter_code
_entity_poly.pdbx_strand_id
1 'polypeptide(L)'
;MRKIERQMNFALSNKANWSKANTSVSYNDSTNCSSVFLHGHQIAVLDHNTKAIKLSSCGYETVTTKSRLNAILDEVAYGARVFQRQFEWFISYNNSTESFWDGMILIP
;
A
#
# COMPACT_ATOMS: atom_id res chain seq x y z
N MET A 1 -7.10 -4.84 -11.94
CA MET A 1 -7.13 -3.84 -10.84
C MET A 1 -8.54 -3.25 -10.76
N ARG A 2 -9.07 -3.13 -9.56
CA ARG A 2 -10.42 -2.58 -9.34
C ARG A 2 -10.43 -1.08 -9.63
N LYS A 3 -11.60 -0.55 -10.01
CA LYS A 3 -11.76 0.87 -10.34
C LYS A 3 -11.38 1.77 -9.15
N ILE A 4 -11.80 1.41 -7.93
CA ILE A 4 -11.46 2.17 -6.72
C ILE A 4 -9.95 2.21 -6.50
N GLU A 5 -9.24 1.15 -6.86
CA GLU A 5 -7.78 1.07 -6.71
C GLU A 5 -7.07 1.96 -7.74
N ARG A 6 -7.61 2.06 -8.95
CA ARG A 6 -7.06 3.01 -9.94
C ARG A 6 -7.20 4.45 -9.47
N GLN A 7 -8.36 4.78 -8.89
CA GLN A 7 -8.60 6.12 -8.34
C GLN A 7 -7.69 6.40 -7.14
N MET A 8 -7.54 5.42 -6.25
CA MET A 8 -6.64 5.49 -5.11
C MET A 8 -5.20 5.76 -5.58
N ASN A 9 -4.71 5.02 -6.55
CA ASN A 9 -3.36 5.16 -7.08
C ASN A 9 -3.14 6.51 -7.76
N PHE A 10 -4.15 7.02 -8.48
CA PHE A 10 -4.08 8.35 -9.08
C PHE A 10 -3.88 9.42 -8.00
N ALA A 11 -4.65 9.34 -6.92
CA ALA A 11 -4.51 10.29 -5.80
C ALA A 11 -3.14 10.14 -5.11
N LEU A 12 -2.69 8.91 -4.92
CA LEU A 12 -1.40 8.62 -4.29
C LEU A 12 -0.25 9.23 -5.09
N SER A 13 -0.23 9.02 -6.41
CA SER A 13 0.85 9.51 -7.27
C SER A 13 0.82 11.03 -7.45
N ASN A 14 -0.36 11.66 -7.34
CA ASN A 14 -0.53 13.09 -7.58
C ASN A 14 -0.58 13.92 -6.31
N LYS A 15 -0.23 13.34 -5.15
CA LYS A 15 -0.20 14.05 -3.87
C LYS A 15 -1.55 14.69 -3.56
N ALA A 16 -2.63 13.97 -3.84
CA ALA A 16 -3.99 14.47 -3.68
C ALA A 16 -4.67 13.80 -2.49
N ASN A 17 -5.64 14.51 -1.92
CA ASN A 17 -6.57 13.94 -0.93
C ASN A 17 -7.76 13.37 -1.68
N TRP A 18 -8.18 12.18 -1.29
CA TRP A 18 -9.26 11.48 -1.98
C TRP A 18 -9.90 10.47 -1.02
N SER A 19 -11.19 10.26 -1.18
CA SER A 19 -11.93 9.29 -0.36
C SER A 19 -13.09 8.73 -1.17
N LYS A 20 -13.26 7.41 -1.13
CA LYS A 20 -14.41 6.76 -1.73
C LYS A 20 -14.67 5.43 -1.02
N ALA A 21 -15.92 5.22 -0.59
CA ALA A 21 -16.33 4.02 0.12
C ALA A 21 -15.41 3.75 1.32
N ASN A 22 -14.73 2.61 1.35
CA ASN A 22 -13.90 2.20 2.48
C ASN A 22 -12.42 2.63 2.36
N THR A 23 -12.07 3.39 1.31
CA THR A 23 -10.67 3.68 1.00
C THR A 23 -10.43 5.18 0.91
N SER A 24 -9.31 5.66 1.45
CA SER A 24 -8.96 7.07 1.35
C SER A 24 -7.45 7.26 1.23
N VAL A 25 -7.06 8.41 0.67
CA VAL A 25 -5.66 8.85 0.55
C VAL A 25 -5.58 10.25 1.15
N SER A 26 -4.58 10.47 2.00
CA SER A 26 -4.33 11.76 2.62
C SER A 26 -2.87 12.16 2.39
N TYR A 27 -2.68 13.34 1.82
CA TYR A 27 -1.34 13.88 1.58
C TYR A 27 -1.00 14.92 2.64
N ASN A 28 0.21 14.82 3.20
CA ASN A 28 0.74 15.79 4.17
C ASN A 28 1.91 16.50 3.52
N ASP A 29 1.76 17.80 3.23
CA ASP A 29 2.79 18.59 2.55
C ASP A 29 3.98 18.91 3.46
N SER A 30 3.80 18.92 4.77
CA SER A 30 4.89 19.15 5.72
C SER A 30 5.92 18.04 5.69
N THR A 31 5.48 16.79 5.52
CA THR A 31 6.36 15.62 5.46
C THR A 31 6.60 15.12 4.04
N ASN A 32 5.81 15.61 3.07
CA ASN A 32 5.77 15.13 1.69
C ASN A 32 5.49 13.61 1.63
N CYS A 33 4.56 13.17 2.49
CA CYS A 33 4.15 11.77 2.57
C CYS A 33 2.66 11.64 2.29
N SER A 34 2.26 10.57 1.62
CA SER A 34 0.86 10.21 1.42
C SER A 34 0.56 8.94 2.20
N SER A 35 -0.60 8.94 2.87
CA SER A 35 -1.09 7.79 3.63
C SER A 35 -2.32 7.21 2.97
N VAL A 36 -2.42 5.89 2.94
CA VAL A 36 -3.58 5.18 2.43
C VAL A 36 -4.28 4.47 3.58
N PHE A 37 -5.59 4.63 3.63
CA PHE A 37 -6.43 4.05 4.69
C PHE A 37 -7.47 3.11 4.09
N LEU A 38 -7.70 1.99 4.76
CA LEU A 38 -8.78 1.06 4.47
C LEU A 38 -9.60 0.90 5.75
N HIS A 39 -10.90 1.23 5.69
CA HIS A 39 -11.77 1.27 6.86
C HIS A 39 -11.19 2.13 8.00
N GLY A 40 -10.49 3.22 7.66
CA GLY A 40 -9.87 4.10 8.63
C GLY A 40 -8.54 3.59 9.20
N HIS A 41 -8.07 2.42 8.78
CA HIS A 41 -6.78 1.87 9.20
C HIS A 41 -5.70 2.20 8.18
N GLN A 42 -4.58 2.74 8.64
CA GLN A 42 -3.47 3.14 7.77
C GLN A 42 -2.73 1.90 7.28
N ILE A 43 -2.90 1.55 6.01
CA ILE A 43 -2.28 0.36 5.42
C ILE A 43 -0.99 0.69 4.66
N ALA A 44 -0.75 1.94 4.29
CA ALA A 44 0.45 2.32 3.57
C ALA A 44 0.81 3.77 3.80
N VAL A 45 2.11 4.07 3.79
CA VAL A 45 2.64 5.44 3.77
C VAL A 45 3.73 5.50 2.71
N LEU A 46 3.56 6.39 1.73
CA LEU A 46 4.55 6.65 0.69
C LEU A 46 5.29 7.93 1.01
N ASP A 47 6.61 7.85 1.17
CA ASP A 47 7.48 9.01 1.27
C ASP A 47 7.86 9.45 -0.14
N HIS A 48 7.35 10.59 -0.58
CA HIS A 48 7.62 11.08 -1.94
C HIS A 48 9.06 11.54 -2.12
N ASN A 49 9.77 11.83 -1.04
CA ASN A 49 11.18 12.24 -1.13
C ASN A 49 12.10 11.06 -1.44
N THR A 50 11.91 9.94 -0.75
CA THR A 50 12.77 8.76 -0.85
C THR A 50 12.17 7.66 -1.71
N LYS A 51 10.87 7.72 -1.96
CA LYS A 51 10.07 6.67 -2.63
C LYS A 51 9.90 5.42 -1.76
N ALA A 52 10.30 5.46 -0.50
CA ALA A 52 10.08 4.36 0.43
C ALA A 52 8.58 4.19 0.68
N ILE A 53 8.12 2.94 0.72
CA ILE A 53 6.74 2.61 1.03
C ILE A 53 6.68 1.73 2.27
N LYS A 54 5.91 2.18 3.26
CA LYS A 54 5.64 1.42 4.48
C LYS A 54 4.30 0.74 4.33
N LEU A 55 4.23 -0.53 4.70
CA LEU A 55 3.05 -1.37 4.50
C LEU A 55 2.57 -1.95 5.81
N SER A 56 1.26 -2.11 5.95
CA SER A 56 0.64 -2.73 7.13
C SER A 56 -0.71 -3.32 6.76
N SER A 57 -1.04 -4.49 7.32
CA SER A 57 -2.39 -5.03 7.26
C SER A 57 -3.25 -4.50 8.41
N CYS A 58 -2.62 -3.87 9.40
CA CYS A 58 -3.25 -3.45 10.66
C CYS A 58 -3.93 -4.63 11.37
N GLY A 59 -3.43 -5.85 11.16
CA GLY A 59 -4.02 -7.06 11.70
C GLY A 59 -5.21 -7.60 10.93
N TYR A 60 -5.60 -6.94 9.84
CA TYR A 60 -6.74 -7.36 9.02
C TYR A 60 -6.25 -8.01 7.73
N GLU A 61 -5.87 -9.28 7.81
CA GLU A 61 -5.34 -10.04 6.67
C GLU A 61 -6.48 -10.57 5.80
N THR A 62 -7.17 -9.66 5.13
CA THR A 62 -8.33 -9.96 4.28
C THR A 62 -7.96 -9.88 2.80
N VAL A 63 -8.84 -10.44 1.94
CA VAL A 63 -8.71 -10.34 0.49
C VAL A 63 -8.68 -8.87 0.04
N THR A 64 -9.52 -8.03 0.64
CA THR A 64 -9.57 -6.61 0.29
C THR A 64 -8.28 -5.89 0.67
N THR A 65 -7.75 -6.13 1.87
CA THR A 65 -6.48 -5.54 2.30
C THR A 65 -5.35 -5.93 1.34
N LYS A 66 -5.25 -7.21 1.01
CA LYS A 66 -4.24 -7.71 0.09
C LYS A 66 -4.38 -7.08 -1.31
N SER A 67 -5.61 -6.95 -1.80
CA SER A 67 -5.88 -6.31 -3.09
C SER A 67 -5.41 -4.86 -3.10
N ARG A 68 -5.71 -4.09 -2.04
CA ARG A 68 -5.28 -2.69 -1.94
C ARG A 68 -3.76 -2.58 -1.89
N LEU A 69 -3.11 -3.42 -1.08
CA LEU A 69 -1.64 -3.40 -0.96
C LEU A 69 -0.99 -3.73 -2.30
N ASN A 70 -1.49 -4.73 -3.02
CA ASN A 70 -0.94 -5.09 -4.33
C ASN A 70 -1.15 -4.00 -5.36
N ALA A 71 -2.28 -3.30 -5.33
CA ALA A 71 -2.52 -2.16 -6.22
C ALA A 71 -1.53 -1.03 -5.94
N ILE A 72 -1.27 -0.73 -4.67
CA ILE A 72 -0.28 0.28 -4.27
C ILE A 72 1.11 -0.13 -4.76
N LEU A 73 1.49 -1.39 -4.56
CA LEU A 73 2.80 -1.88 -5.00
C LEU A 73 2.95 -1.83 -6.52
N ASP A 74 1.91 -2.13 -7.28
CA ASP A 74 1.94 -1.99 -8.74
C ASP A 74 2.27 -0.56 -9.17
N GLU A 75 1.85 0.43 -8.37
CA GLU A 75 2.08 1.84 -8.68
C GLU A 75 3.48 2.30 -8.26
N VAL A 76 3.94 1.91 -7.06
CA VAL A 76 5.12 2.51 -6.43
C VAL A 76 6.33 1.59 -6.37
N ALA A 77 6.14 0.29 -6.51
CA ALA A 77 7.21 -0.71 -6.42
C ALA A 77 6.89 -1.87 -7.37
N TYR A 78 6.82 -1.56 -8.65
CA TYR A 78 6.41 -2.52 -9.67
C TYR A 78 7.21 -3.81 -9.58
N GLY A 79 6.51 -4.95 -9.57
CA GLY A 79 7.11 -6.27 -9.41
C GLY A 79 7.05 -6.79 -7.99
N ALA A 80 6.83 -5.93 -7.00
CA ALA A 80 6.60 -6.39 -5.63
C ALA A 80 5.16 -6.89 -5.47
N ARG A 81 4.97 -7.93 -4.65
CA ARG A 81 3.67 -8.52 -4.48
C ARG A 81 3.51 -9.19 -3.13
N VAL A 82 2.37 -8.91 -2.47
CA VAL A 82 1.92 -9.61 -1.26
C VAL A 82 1.09 -10.80 -1.69
N PHE A 83 1.37 -11.96 -1.12
CA PHE A 83 0.61 -13.17 -1.41
C PHE A 83 0.48 -14.02 -0.16
N GLN A 84 -0.45 -14.99 -0.21
CA GLN A 84 -0.74 -15.88 0.90
C GLN A 84 -0.38 -17.31 0.53
N ARG A 85 0.26 -18.04 1.47
CA ARG A 85 0.56 -19.46 1.33
C ARG A 85 0.40 -20.10 2.70
N GLN A 86 -0.41 -21.15 2.79
CA GLN A 86 -0.65 -21.88 4.03
C GLN A 86 -1.06 -20.93 5.17
N PHE A 87 -2.00 -20.02 4.88
CA PHE A 87 -2.58 -19.05 5.83
C PHE A 87 -1.60 -18.00 6.33
N GLU A 88 -0.39 -17.93 5.77
CA GLU A 88 0.57 -16.89 6.12
C GLU A 88 0.80 -15.94 4.94
N TRP A 89 1.04 -14.67 5.25
CA TRP A 89 1.33 -13.65 4.24
C TRP A 89 2.82 -13.49 4.02
N PHE A 90 3.18 -13.35 2.75
CA PHE A 90 4.54 -13.14 2.29
C PHE A 90 4.59 -11.98 1.32
N ILE A 91 5.77 -11.40 1.15
CA ILE A 91 6.02 -10.39 0.12
C ILE A 91 7.20 -10.85 -0.73
N SER A 92 7.09 -10.73 -2.05
CA SER A 92 8.18 -11.01 -2.98
C SER A 92 8.59 -9.73 -3.68
N TYR A 93 9.91 -9.52 -3.85
CA TYR A 93 10.47 -8.38 -4.56
C TYR A 93 11.91 -8.70 -4.94
N ASN A 94 12.32 -8.38 -6.18
CA ASN A 94 13.68 -8.58 -6.67
C ASN A 94 14.18 -10.01 -6.45
N ASN A 95 13.34 -11.01 -6.77
CA ASN A 95 13.64 -12.44 -6.63
C ASN A 95 13.85 -12.91 -5.18
N SER A 96 13.46 -12.06 -4.21
CA SER A 96 13.48 -12.44 -2.79
C SER A 96 12.07 -12.54 -2.28
N THR A 97 11.84 -13.48 -1.36
CA THR A 97 10.57 -13.66 -0.69
C THR A 97 10.82 -13.69 0.81
N GLU A 98 10.03 -12.93 1.55
CA GLU A 98 10.11 -12.93 3.01
C GLU A 98 8.71 -12.83 3.61
N SER A 99 8.59 -13.13 4.91
CA SER A 99 7.32 -12.98 5.62
C SER A 99 6.89 -11.53 5.61
N PHE A 100 5.59 -11.31 5.35
CA PHE A 100 5.00 -9.98 5.48
C PHE A 100 4.79 -9.66 6.96
N TRP A 101 5.15 -8.45 7.38
CA TRP A 101 4.90 -7.99 8.74
C TRP A 101 4.49 -6.52 8.70
N ASP A 102 3.63 -6.16 9.66
CA ASP A 102 3.07 -4.81 9.72
C ASP A 102 4.15 -3.80 10.09
N GLY A 103 4.26 -2.76 9.27
CA GLY A 103 5.26 -1.72 9.45
C GLY A 103 6.53 -1.92 8.63
N MET A 104 6.60 -2.97 7.81
CA MET A 104 7.76 -3.18 6.95
C MET A 104 7.88 -2.06 5.92
N ILE A 105 9.12 -1.73 5.56
CA ILE A 105 9.41 -0.67 4.60
C ILE A 105 10.14 -1.26 3.41
N LEU A 106 9.65 -0.94 2.22
CA LEU A 106 10.25 -1.33 0.95
C LEU A 106 10.81 -0.08 0.28
N ILE A 107 12.07 -0.17 -0.16
CA ILE A 107 12.74 0.92 -0.88
C ILE A 107 12.99 0.43 -2.30
N PRO A 108 12.13 0.83 -3.26
CA PRO A 108 12.25 0.37 -4.64
C PRO A 108 13.47 0.92 -5.38
#